data_7dfefd4360ad540cb3de6ec4a1bce943
#
_entry.id   7dfefd4360ad540cb3de6ec4a1bce943
#
_cell.length_a   1.000
_cell.length_b   1.000
_cell.length_c   1.000
_cell.angle_alpha   90.00
_cell.angle_beta   90.00
_cell.angle_gamma   90.00
#
_symmetry.space_group_name_H-M   'P 1'
#
loop_
_entity.id
_entity.type
_entity.pdbx_description
1 polymer ?
#
loop_
_entity_poly.entity_id
_entity_poly.type
_entity_poly.pdbx_seq_one_letter_code
_entity_poly.pdbx_strand_id
1 'polypeptide(L)'
;GYKVVYEKLTVKVNGMTDSSDADGLEKRLRELEGVRYASANYGNGQVLVEYNQALLSLSDIRQVLNKSGYQILSEDLSASAEEVEAKKLKKLFTIGIIFTIPVMIFGYPEYFSFVPFAGSATAAYIIFLSATVVQFVTGSRFYVGAYRIAKMKSANMDTLVVTGTTAAYLFSVFNTFPAPAWHNIYYDAATVVITFIILGKYLENKTKGKASSIIRKMLELQPKTARIKKDGEEIEVPIELIKPGDIIIVRPGEKIPVDSIVLEGYSAVDESMVTGESMPVGKKSGDIVIGGTVNKEGALVIKADKVGSDTMLAQVVKLVEDAMGRKPPMQRMVDKIAGYFAFIVMVLAFGTFLSWYFIVAPGEHLIATALIPAVAILVVACPCALGLATPTAVMVGMSKSAQNGVIFKGGDALEMLGKIKVAVFDKTGT
;
A
#
# COMPACT_ATOMS: atom_id res chain seq x y z
N GLY A 1 -12.30 -1.02 40.04
CA GLY A 1 -11.21 -1.44 39.17
C GLY A 1 -10.81 -0.30 38.24
N TYR A 2 -9.53 0.01 38.14
CA TYR A 2 -9.01 1.02 37.22
C TYR A 2 -9.23 0.55 35.77
N LYS A 3 -9.94 1.36 34.99
CA LYS A 3 -10.15 1.08 33.56
C LYS A 3 -8.89 1.54 32.83
N VAL A 4 -8.12 0.61 32.30
CA VAL A 4 -6.95 0.95 31.47
C VAL A 4 -7.46 1.62 30.21
N VAL A 5 -7.05 2.86 29.96
CA VAL A 5 -7.37 3.60 28.74
C VAL A 5 -6.31 3.25 27.69
N TYR A 6 -6.75 2.65 26.61
CA TYR A 6 -5.90 2.38 25.46
C TYR A 6 -6.08 3.48 24.41
N GLU A 7 -4.98 4.02 23.96
CA GLU A 7 -4.96 4.98 22.86
C GLU A 7 -4.79 4.24 21.53
N LYS A 8 -5.37 4.81 20.47
CA LYS A 8 -5.24 4.32 19.09
C LYS A 8 -4.31 5.23 18.32
N LEU A 9 -3.30 4.64 17.72
CA LEU A 9 -2.38 5.28 16.79
C LEU A 9 -2.54 4.63 15.43
N THR A 10 -2.95 5.41 14.42
CA THR A 10 -2.92 5.02 13.01
C THR A 10 -1.83 5.81 12.31
N VAL A 11 -0.87 5.12 11.70
CA VAL A 11 0.24 5.75 10.97
C VAL A 11 0.39 5.12 9.59
N LYS A 12 0.72 5.93 8.60
CA LYS A 12 1.15 5.44 7.28
C LYS A 12 2.63 5.11 7.31
N VAL A 13 2.97 3.95 6.76
CA VAL A 13 4.32 3.39 6.80
C VAL A 13 4.75 3.03 5.38
N ASN A 14 5.94 3.50 4.99
CA ASN A 14 6.59 3.12 3.75
C ASN A 14 7.56 1.96 3.98
N GLY A 15 7.72 1.10 2.97
CA GLY A 15 8.71 0.01 2.98
C GLY A 15 8.13 -1.39 3.15
N MET A 16 6.82 -1.56 3.36
CA MET A 16 6.20 -2.88 3.28
C MET A 16 6.17 -3.34 1.82
N THR A 17 6.67 -4.54 1.53
CA THR A 17 6.77 -5.08 0.17
C THR A 17 5.67 -6.10 -0.14
N ASP A 18 5.16 -6.76 0.88
CA ASP A 18 4.07 -7.75 0.78
C ASP A 18 3.33 -7.96 2.11
N SER A 19 2.40 -8.91 2.14
CA SER A 19 1.62 -9.25 3.33
C SER A 19 2.45 -9.89 4.44
N SER A 20 3.53 -10.61 4.09
CA SER A 20 4.41 -11.25 5.08
C SER A 20 5.22 -10.21 5.85
N ASP A 21 5.62 -9.12 5.19
CA ASP A 21 6.23 -7.95 5.83
C ASP A 21 5.28 -7.35 6.88
N ALA A 22 3.99 -7.20 6.51
CA ALA A 22 2.97 -6.67 7.41
C ALA A 22 2.76 -7.58 8.63
N ASP A 23 2.71 -8.90 8.44
CA ASP A 23 2.55 -9.86 9.54
C ASP A 23 3.78 -9.88 10.46
N GLY A 24 4.98 -9.80 9.90
CA GLY A 24 6.22 -9.69 10.66
C GLY A 24 6.26 -8.43 11.52
N LEU A 25 5.77 -7.33 10.99
CA LEU A 25 5.66 -6.06 11.71
C LEU A 25 4.61 -6.13 12.82
N GLU A 26 3.41 -6.70 12.55
CA GLU A 26 2.39 -6.92 13.57
C GLU A 26 2.92 -7.74 14.75
N LYS A 27 3.63 -8.82 14.48
CA LYS A 27 4.21 -9.69 15.50
C LYS A 27 5.16 -8.92 16.41
N ARG A 28 6.06 -8.13 15.84
CA ARG A 28 7.00 -7.30 16.60
C ARG A 28 6.32 -6.23 17.44
N LEU A 29 5.27 -5.59 16.91
CA LEU A 29 4.51 -4.59 17.65
C LEU A 29 3.73 -5.22 18.81
N ARG A 30 3.19 -6.43 18.63
CA ARG A 30 2.49 -7.16 19.70
C ARG A 30 3.41 -7.70 20.79
N GLU A 31 4.70 -7.87 20.51
CA GLU A 31 5.71 -8.26 21.51
C GLU A 31 6.07 -7.11 22.47
N LEU A 32 5.67 -5.86 22.15
CA LEU A 32 5.90 -4.72 23.05
C LEU A 32 4.94 -4.75 24.24
N GLU A 33 5.50 -4.59 25.44
CA GLU A 33 4.70 -4.47 26.65
C GLU A 33 3.84 -3.20 26.57
N GLY A 34 2.53 -3.33 26.81
CA GLY A 34 1.57 -2.24 26.68
C GLY A 34 0.80 -2.19 25.37
N VAL A 35 1.14 -2.99 24.35
CA VAL A 35 0.35 -3.11 23.13
C VAL A 35 -0.76 -4.13 23.33
N ARG A 36 -2.02 -3.68 23.19
CA ARG A 36 -3.21 -4.54 23.21
C ARG A 36 -3.53 -5.15 21.86
N TYR A 37 -3.39 -4.35 20.81
CA TYR A 37 -3.71 -4.73 19.44
C TYR A 37 -2.76 -4.04 18.46
N ALA A 38 -2.29 -4.77 17.48
CA ALA A 38 -1.55 -4.21 16.35
C ALA A 38 -2.05 -4.86 15.06
N SER A 39 -2.22 -4.04 14.03
CA SER A 39 -2.59 -4.46 12.67
C SER A 39 -1.80 -3.63 11.67
N ALA A 40 -1.15 -4.30 10.71
CA ALA A 40 -0.45 -3.65 9.62
C ALA A 40 -1.08 -4.08 8.30
N ASN A 41 -1.64 -3.15 7.57
CA ASN A 41 -2.33 -3.40 6.31
C ASN A 41 -1.41 -3.02 5.13
N TYR A 42 -0.84 -4.04 4.48
CA TYR A 42 0.00 -3.86 3.29
C TYR A 42 -0.74 -3.15 2.13
N GLY A 43 -2.06 -3.41 1.99
CA GLY A 43 -2.87 -2.86 0.89
C GLY A 43 -2.88 -1.33 0.83
N ASN A 44 -2.96 -0.67 1.98
CA ASN A 44 -2.99 0.79 2.11
C ASN A 44 -1.76 1.39 2.81
N GLY A 45 -0.81 0.54 3.23
CA GLY A 45 0.40 0.98 3.92
C GLY A 45 0.16 1.51 5.34
N GLN A 46 -0.98 1.19 5.98
CA GLN A 46 -1.32 1.66 7.32
C GLN A 46 -0.95 0.66 8.40
N VAL A 47 -0.53 1.18 9.54
CA VAL A 47 -0.31 0.44 10.79
C VAL A 47 -1.16 1.06 11.87
N LEU A 48 -2.04 0.24 12.46
CA LEU A 48 -2.89 0.59 13.60
C LEU A 48 -2.34 -0.09 14.85
N VAL A 49 -2.11 0.68 15.91
CA VAL A 49 -1.65 0.18 17.21
C VAL A 49 -2.58 0.71 18.30
N GLU A 50 -3.15 -0.20 19.11
CA GLU A 50 -3.86 0.16 20.34
C GLU A 50 -2.92 -0.13 21.53
N TYR A 51 -2.51 0.90 22.26
CA TYR A 51 -1.49 0.80 23.31
C TYR A 51 -1.84 1.56 24.56
N ASN A 52 -1.24 1.17 25.67
CA ASN A 52 -1.36 1.85 26.96
C ASN A 52 -0.29 2.93 27.07
N GLN A 53 -0.69 4.21 27.10
CA GLN A 53 0.22 5.35 27.21
C GLN A 53 1.05 5.36 28.51
N ALA A 54 0.59 4.71 29.56
CA ALA A 54 1.33 4.62 30.82
C ALA A 54 2.56 3.69 30.73
N LEU A 55 2.58 2.75 29.77
CA LEU A 55 3.65 1.75 29.59
C LEU A 55 4.49 1.99 28.35
N LEU A 56 3.93 2.60 27.32
CA LEU A 56 4.57 2.73 26.01
C LEU A 56 4.32 4.13 25.45
N SER A 57 5.37 4.79 24.96
CA SER A 57 5.27 6.10 24.33
C SER A 57 5.19 6.00 22.79
N LEU A 58 4.70 7.06 22.15
CA LEU A 58 4.74 7.22 20.68
C LEU A 58 6.17 7.10 20.10
N SER A 59 7.17 7.56 20.86
CA SER A 59 8.58 7.48 20.47
C SER A 59 9.07 6.04 20.42
N ASP A 60 8.60 5.18 21.32
CA ASP A 60 8.99 3.76 21.35
C ASP A 60 8.42 3.01 20.16
N ILE A 61 7.15 3.25 19.81
CA ILE A 61 6.51 2.68 18.62
C ILE A 61 7.25 3.13 17.38
N ARG A 62 7.56 4.44 17.26
CA ARG A 62 8.35 4.98 16.13
C ARG A 62 9.73 4.35 16.03
N GLN A 63 10.39 4.15 17.16
CA GLN A 63 11.72 3.52 17.19
C GLN A 63 11.68 2.07 16.71
N VAL A 64 10.64 1.30 17.08
CA VAL A 64 10.46 -0.09 16.63
C VAL A 64 10.19 -0.12 15.12
N LEU A 65 9.35 0.76 14.59
CA LEU A 65 9.09 0.87 13.15
C LEU A 65 10.37 1.20 12.39
N ASN A 66 11.13 2.20 12.83
CA ASN A 66 12.40 2.59 12.19
C ASN A 66 13.48 1.50 12.28
N LYS A 67 13.64 0.84 13.45
CA LYS A 67 14.57 -0.29 13.61
C LYS A 67 14.19 -1.50 12.74
N SER A 68 12.91 -1.64 12.43
CA SER A 68 12.41 -2.67 11.51
C SER A 68 12.59 -2.27 10.03
N GLY A 69 13.13 -1.09 9.75
CA GLY A 69 13.42 -0.61 8.39
C GLY A 69 12.21 0.01 7.69
N TYR A 70 11.19 0.42 8.44
CA TYR A 70 10.01 1.11 7.93
C TYR A 70 10.06 2.60 8.27
N GLN A 71 9.63 3.44 7.34
CA GLN A 71 9.56 4.88 7.53
C GLN A 71 8.12 5.32 7.75
N ILE A 72 7.88 6.08 8.82
CA ILE A 72 6.58 6.70 9.07
C ILE A 72 6.45 7.92 8.16
N LEU A 73 5.34 7.98 7.44
CA LEU A 73 4.99 9.10 6.57
C LEU A 73 4.01 10.01 7.29
N SER A 74 4.22 11.33 7.23
CA SER A 74 3.17 12.29 7.55
C SER A 74 2.12 12.29 6.44
N GLU A 75 0.89 12.72 6.73
CA GLU A 75 -0.22 12.70 5.78
C GLU A 75 0.11 13.44 4.47
N ASP A 76 0.73 14.61 4.54
CA ASP A 76 1.16 15.40 3.37
C ASP A 76 2.23 14.70 2.53
N LEU A 77 3.11 13.90 3.16
CA LEU A 77 4.17 13.16 2.47
C LEU A 77 3.68 11.83 1.89
N SER A 78 2.52 11.32 2.29
CA SER A 78 2.04 10.01 1.86
C SER A 78 1.70 9.96 0.36
N ALA A 79 1.12 11.03 -0.16
CA ALA A 79 0.80 11.17 -1.58
C ALA A 79 2.05 11.28 -2.45
N SER A 80 3.01 12.09 -2.01
CA SER A 80 4.28 12.24 -2.70
C SER A 80 5.10 10.96 -2.65
N ALA A 81 5.03 10.19 -1.56
CA ALA A 81 5.73 8.90 -1.42
C ALA A 81 5.19 7.83 -2.39
N GLU A 82 3.87 7.73 -2.58
CA GLU A 82 3.27 6.80 -3.56
C GLU A 82 3.69 7.14 -4.99
N GLU A 83 3.72 8.43 -5.34
CA GLU A 83 4.19 8.89 -6.66
C GLU A 83 5.69 8.66 -6.85
N VAL A 84 6.50 8.93 -5.83
CA VAL A 84 7.95 8.69 -5.85
C VAL A 84 8.23 7.20 -6.04
N GLU A 85 7.53 6.33 -5.30
CA GLU A 85 7.67 4.87 -5.45
C GLU A 85 7.22 4.41 -6.85
N ALA A 86 6.12 4.93 -7.40
CA ALA A 86 5.68 4.64 -8.77
C ALA A 86 6.72 5.08 -9.81
N LYS A 87 7.29 6.28 -9.66
CA LYS A 87 8.37 6.78 -10.54
C LYS A 87 9.63 5.90 -10.44
N LYS A 88 9.99 5.48 -9.23
CA LYS A 88 11.12 4.57 -8.99
C LYS A 88 10.91 3.21 -9.65
N LEU A 89 9.73 2.60 -9.47
CA LEU A 89 9.37 1.33 -10.10
C LEU A 89 9.37 1.44 -11.62
N LYS A 90 8.81 2.52 -12.18
CA LYS A 90 8.85 2.79 -13.62
C LYS A 90 10.28 2.89 -14.14
N LYS A 91 11.17 3.60 -13.42
CA LYS A 91 12.60 3.71 -13.77
C LYS A 91 13.29 2.35 -13.77
N LEU A 92 13.09 1.54 -12.70
CA LEU A 92 13.65 0.20 -12.61
C LEU A 92 13.13 -0.71 -13.73
N PHE A 93 11.85 -0.65 -14.04
CA PHE A 93 11.24 -1.40 -15.15
C PHE A 93 11.85 -0.99 -16.49
N THR A 94 12.03 0.31 -16.75
CA THR A 94 12.67 0.80 -17.98
C THR A 94 14.10 0.29 -18.11
N ILE A 95 14.89 0.34 -17.02
CA ILE A 95 16.24 -0.23 -17.00
C ILE A 95 16.16 -1.75 -17.26
N GLY A 96 15.27 -2.45 -16.56
CA GLY A 96 15.05 -3.89 -16.75
C GLY A 96 14.80 -4.26 -18.21
N ILE A 97 13.86 -3.59 -18.88
CA ILE A 97 13.56 -3.85 -20.32
C ILE A 97 14.78 -3.57 -21.20
N ILE A 98 15.44 -2.41 -21.04
CA ILE A 98 16.58 -2.03 -21.88
C ILE A 98 17.67 -3.10 -21.83
N PHE A 99 17.95 -3.67 -20.66
CA PHE A 99 18.99 -4.69 -20.51
C PHE A 99 18.49 -6.14 -20.68
N THR A 100 17.20 -6.43 -20.54
CA THR A 100 16.65 -7.76 -20.82
C THR A 100 16.55 -8.01 -22.33
N ILE A 101 16.25 -6.99 -23.14
CA ILE A 101 16.18 -7.12 -24.60
C ILE A 101 17.48 -7.66 -25.22
N PRO A 102 18.67 -7.12 -24.94
CA PRO A 102 19.93 -7.71 -25.40
C PRO A 102 20.13 -9.16 -24.96
N VAL A 103 19.77 -9.49 -23.70
CA VAL A 103 19.85 -10.87 -23.20
C VAL A 103 19.00 -11.82 -24.05
N MET A 104 17.78 -11.41 -24.39
CA MET A 104 16.89 -12.20 -25.23
C MET A 104 17.38 -12.31 -26.68
N ILE A 105 17.85 -11.21 -27.27
CA ILE A 105 18.31 -11.19 -28.67
C ILE A 105 19.58 -12.03 -28.85
N PHE A 106 20.57 -11.84 -28.01
CA PHE A 106 21.84 -12.56 -28.10
C PHE A 106 21.77 -13.98 -27.50
N GLY A 107 20.80 -14.23 -26.58
CA GLY A 107 20.58 -15.52 -25.94
C GLY A 107 19.87 -16.56 -26.81
N TYR A 108 19.22 -16.14 -27.90
CA TYR A 108 18.47 -17.01 -28.80
C TYR A 108 18.86 -16.80 -30.28
N PRO A 109 20.08 -17.13 -30.68
CA PRO A 109 20.54 -16.90 -32.04
C PRO A 109 19.75 -17.66 -33.11
N GLU A 110 19.10 -18.74 -32.74
CA GLU A 110 18.22 -19.52 -33.63
C GLU A 110 17.07 -18.66 -34.15
N TYR A 111 16.54 -17.77 -33.34
CA TYR A 111 15.45 -16.84 -33.72
C TYR A 111 15.97 -15.51 -34.25
N PHE A 112 17.18 -15.10 -33.92
CA PHE A 112 17.79 -13.80 -34.25
C PHE A 112 19.06 -13.98 -35.10
N SER A 113 19.06 -14.90 -36.06
CA SER A 113 20.19 -15.24 -36.93
C SER A 113 20.74 -14.05 -37.74
N PHE A 114 19.93 -12.98 -37.91
CA PHE A 114 20.30 -11.77 -38.63
C PHE A 114 21.19 -10.83 -37.79
N VAL A 115 21.33 -11.10 -36.46
CA VAL A 115 22.14 -10.27 -35.59
C VAL A 115 23.60 -10.75 -35.63
N PRO A 116 24.55 -9.89 -36.04
CA PRO A 116 25.95 -10.25 -36.07
C PRO A 116 26.44 -10.58 -34.65
N PHE A 117 27.33 -11.56 -34.55
CA PHE A 117 27.94 -12.06 -33.31
C PHE A 117 26.99 -12.84 -32.38
N ALA A 118 25.68 -13.00 -32.69
CA ALA A 118 24.83 -13.93 -31.98
C ALA A 118 25.49 -15.33 -31.95
N GLY A 119 25.56 -15.94 -30.75
CA GLY A 119 26.25 -17.23 -30.63
C GLY A 119 27.78 -17.15 -30.45
N SER A 120 28.37 -15.99 -30.33
CA SER A 120 29.82 -15.82 -30.12
C SER A 120 30.16 -15.62 -28.62
N ALA A 121 31.45 -15.79 -28.29
CA ALA A 121 31.96 -15.45 -26.95
C ALA A 121 31.68 -13.99 -26.56
N THR A 122 31.70 -13.07 -27.52
CA THR A 122 31.38 -11.65 -27.32
C THR A 122 29.91 -11.49 -26.91
N ALA A 123 28.98 -12.24 -27.52
CA ALA A 123 27.58 -12.23 -27.12
C ALA A 123 27.40 -12.70 -25.65
N ALA A 124 28.10 -13.75 -25.24
CA ALA A 124 28.04 -14.22 -23.86
C ALA A 124 28.45 -13.15 -22.83
N TYR A 125 29.48 -12.34 -23.13
CA TYR A 125 29.90 -11.23 -22.28
C TYR A 125 28.88 -10.07 -22.28
N ILE A 126 28.26 -9.76 -23.42
CA ILE A 126 27.18 -8.76 -23.51
C ILE A 126 25.99 -9.20 -22.67
N ILE A 127 25.59 -10.48 -22.77
CA ILE A 127 24.51 -11.08 -21.98
C ILE A 127 24.85 -11.01 -20.48
N PHE A 128 26.05 -11.43 -20.08
CA PHE A 128 26.53 -11.37 -18.70
C PHE A 128 26.46 -9.94 -18.12
N LEU A 129 27.00 -8.95 -18.86
CA LEU A 129 26.99 -7.55 -18.39
C LEU A 129 25.57 -7.02 -18.25
N SER A 130 24.72 -7.30 -19.25
CA SER A 130 23.31 -6.89 -19.25
C SER A 130 22.55 -7.56 -18.08
N ALA A 131 22.72 -8.86 -17.90
CA ALA A 131 22.11 -9.61 -16.83
C ALA A 131 22.56 -9.13 -15.43
N THR A 132 23.85 -8.77 -15.29
CA THR A 132 24.38 -8.21 -14.05
C THR A 132 23.67 -6.91 -13.66
N VAL A 133 23.44 -6.02 -14.63
CA VAL A 133 22.66 -4.79 -14.39
C VAL A 133 21.24 -5.12 -13.95
N VAL A 134 20.57 -6.03 -14.63
CA VAL A 134 19.19 -6.41 -14.23
C VAL A 134 19.19 -7.05 -12.85
N GLN A 135 20.09 -7.99 -12.58
CA GLN A 135 20.14 -8.72 -11.31
C GLN A 135 20.36 -7.79 -10.11
N PHE A 136 21.32 -6.87 -10.18
CA PHE A 136 21.76 -6.07 -9.03
C PHE A 136 21.19 -4.65 -9.01
N VAL A 137 20.84 -4.05 -10.15
CA VAL A 137 20.25 -2.71 -10.19
C VAL A 137 18.71 -2.83 -10.17
N THR A 138 18.13 -3.55 -11.13
CA THR A 138 16.66 -3.71 -11.21
C THR A 138 16.15 -4.58 -10.06
N GLY A 139 16.87 -5.67 -9.75
CA GLY A 139 16.55 -6.62 -8.69
C GLY A 139 16.91 -6.16 -7.27
N SER A 140 17.61 -5.03 -7.10
CA SER A 140 18.13 -4.57 -5.80
C SER A 140 17.11 -4.55 -4.67
N ARG A 141 15.85 -4.17 -4.98
CA ARG A 141 14.78 -4.12 -3.98
C ARG A 141 14.45 -5.49 -3.39
N PHE A 142 14.52 -6.55 -4.20
CA PHE A 142 14.25 -7.93 -3.74
C PHE A 142 15.30 -8.40 -2.76
N TYR A 143 16.58 -8.06 -2.98
CA TYR A 143 17.65 -8.37 -2.03
C TYR A 143 17.44 -7.65 -0.69
N VAL A 144 17.04 -6.38 -0.72
CA VAL A 144 16.74 -5.62 0.50
C VAL A 144 15.55 -6.21 1.24
N GLY A 145 14.48 -6.58 0.51
CA GLY A 145 13.28 -7.22 1.06
C GLY A 145 13.60 -8.59 1.67
N ALA A 146 14.29 -9.45 0.93
CA ALA A 146 14.70 -10.78 1.40
C ALA A 146 15.60 -10.70 2.65
N TYR A 147 16.57 -9.78 2.69
CA TYR A 147 17.41 -9.57 3.85
C TYR A 147 16.63 -9.12 5.10
N ARG A 148 15.66 -8.22 4.91
CA ARG A 148 14.80 -7.73 5.99
C ARG A 148 13.96 -8.85 6.59
N ILE A 149 13.30 -9.64 5.73
CA ILE A 149 12.43 -10.73 6.17
C ILE A 149 13.22 -11.89 6.78
N ALA A 150 14.44 -12.16 6.28
CA ALA A 150 15.34 -13.17 6.87
C ALA A 150 15.73 -12.82 8.31
N LYS A 151 15.92 -11.52 8.63
CA LYS A 151 16.13 -11.06 10.01
C LYS A 151 14.92 -11.34 10.91
N MET A 152 13.73 -11.46 10.34
CA MET A 152 12.49 -11.80 11.05
C MET A 152 12.27 -13.33 11.11
N LYS A 153 13.25 -14.14 10.64
CA LYS A 153 13.16 -15.60 10.55
C LYS A 153 11.93 -16.07 9.77
N SER A 154 11.60 -15.35 8.70
CA SER A 154 10.48 -15.64 7.81
C SER A 154 10.95 -15.67 6.37
N ALA A 155 10.09 -16.09 5.45
CA ALA A 155 10.31 -16.09 4.02
C ALA A 155 9.12 -15.44 3.32
N ASN A 156 9.39 -14.73 2.23
CA ASN A 156 8.37 -14.06 1.42
C ASN A 156 8.68 -14.20 -0.07
N MET A 157 7.89 -13.52 -0.90
CA MET A 157 8.10 -13.48 -2.34
C MET A 157 9.51 -13.03 -2.72
N ASP A 158 10.03 -11.98 -2.06
CA ASP A 158 11.36 -11.45 -2.36
C ASP A 158 12.44 -12.52 -2.12
N THR A 159 12.28 -13.36 -1.07
CA THR A 159 13.16 -14.51 -0.79
C THR A 159 13.15 -15.52 -1.92
N LEU A 160 11.95 -15.88 -2.43
CA LEU A 160 11.82 -16.84 -3.53
C LEU A 160 12.46 -16.30 -4.81
N VAL A 161 12.18 -15.05 -5.15
CA VAL A 161 12.74 -14.38 -6.34
C VAL A 161 14.26 -14.31 -6.26
N VAL A 162 14.81 -13.82 -5.14
CA VAL A 162 16.28 -13.72 -4.95
C VAL A 162 16.93 -15.08 -5.04
N THR A 163 16.39 -16.09 -4.37
CA THR A 163 16.96 -17.44 -4.38
C THR A 163 16.97 -18.03 -5.78
N GLY A 164 15.84 -17.99 -6.49
CA GLY A 164 15.73 -18.56 -7.84
C GLY A 164 16.58 -17.81 -8.86
N THR A 165 16.48 -16.47 -8.92
CA THR A 165 17.22 -15.68 -9.92
C THR A 165 18.72 -15.65 -9.65
N THR A 166 19.15 -15.64 -8.37
CA THR A 166 20.56 -15.71 -8.02
C THR A 166 21.16 -17.08 -8.35
N ALA A 167 20.42 -18.15 -8.12
CA ALA A 167 20.87 -19.48 -8.50
C ALA A 167 21.08 -19.60 -10.02
N ALA A 168 20.11 -19.15 -10.82
CA ALA A 168 20.20 -19.13 -12.28
C ALA A 168 21.36 -18.22 -12.77
N TYR A 169 21.52 -17.04 -12.17
CA TYR A 169 22.58 -16.11 -12.48
C TYR A 169 23.96 -16.69 -12.17
N LEU A 170 24.20 -17.20 -10.96
CA LEU A 170 25.48 -17.78 -10.56
C LEU A 170 25.86 -18.99 -11.40
N PHE A 171 24.89 -19.87 -11.68
CA PHE A 171 25.11 -21.01 -12.57
C PHE A 171 25.56 -20.54 -13.96
N SER A 172 24.94 -19.49 -14.49
CA SER A 172 25.32 -18.90 -15.78
C SER A 172 26.69 -18.26 -15.74
N VAL A 173 27.08 -17.61 -14.64
CA VAL A 173 28.43 -17.07 -14.45
C VAL A 173 29.48 -18.18 -14.51
N PHE A 174 29.26 -19.30 -13.81
CA PHE A 174 30.19 -20.43 -13.86
C PHE A 174 30.35 -21.01 -15.28
N ASN A 175 29.31 -20.99 -16.09
CA ASN A 175 29.36 -21.45 -17.49
C ASN A 175 29.91 -20.38 -18.46
N THR A 176 29.95 -19.11 -18.07
CA THR A 176 30.53 -18.04 -18.87
C THR A 176 32.05 -17.95 -18.68
N PHE A 177 32.58 -18.34 -17.53
CA PHE A 177 34.00 -18.28 -17.20
C PHE A 177 34.53 -19.67 -16.79
N PRO A 178 35.69 -20.16 -17.26
CA PRO A 178 36.73 -19.48 -18.05
C PRO A 178 36.56 -19.59 -19.58
N ALA A 179 35.65 -20.47 -20.07
CA ALA A 179 35.37 -20.61 -21.49
C ALA A 179 33.84 -20.52 -21.70
N PRO A 180 33.33 -19.60 -22.48
CA PRO A 180 31.89 -19.40 -22.61
C PRO A 180 31.22 -20.63 -23.21
N ALA A 181 30.60 -21.45 -22.36
CA ALA A 181 29.73 -22.56 -22.74
C ALA A 181 28.34 -21.99 -22.98
N TRP A 182 28.20 -21.29 -24.04
CA TRP A 182 27.08 -20.49 -24.51
C TRP A 182 25.74 -21.25 -24.56
N HIS A 183 25.71 -22.57 -24.66
CA HIS A 183 24.49 -23.39 -24.64
C HIS A 183 23.93 -23.65 -23.24
N ASN A 184 24.63 -23.29 -22.17
CA ASN A 184 24.27 -23.58 -20.79
C ASN A 184 24.21 -22.32 -19.92
N ILE A 185 23.81 -21.20 -20.50
CA ILE A 185 23.61 -19.93 -19.77
C ILE A 185 22.09 -19.64 -19.67
N TYR A 186 21.64 -19.25 -18.47
CA TYR A 186 20.24 -19.03 -18.13
C TYR A 186 20.03 -17.63 -17.54
N TYR A 187 20.77 -16.65 -18.06
CA TYR A 187 20.62 -15.24 -17.69
C TYR A 187 19.24 -14.70 -18.10
N ASP A 188 18.67 -15.21 -19.18
CA ASP A 188 17.35 -14.87 -19.67
C ASP A 188 16.27 -15.18 -18.63
N ALA A 189 16.30 -16.35 -18.01
CA ALA A 189 15.37 -16.71 -16.95
C ALA A 189 15.42 -15.71 -15.79
N ALA A 190 16.64 -15.34 -15.31
CA ALA A 190 16.78 -14.40 -14.23
C ALA A 190 16.30 -12.98 -14.60
N THR A 191 16.71 -12.49 -15.81
CA THR A 191 16.41 -11.11 -16.22
C THR A 191 14.94 -10.90 -16.56
N VAL A 192 14.32 -11.87 -17.27
CA VAL A 192 12.90 -11.83 -17.61
C VAL A 192 12.06 -11.82 -16.34
N VAL A 193 12.34 -12.74 -15.41
CA VAL A 193 11.61 -12.84 -14.14
C VAL A 193 11.67 -11.54 -13.36
N ILE A 194 12.87 -10.98 -13.12
CA ILE A 194 13.02 -9.73 -12.38
C ILE A 194 12.26 -8.59 -13.06
N THR A 195 12.39 -8.47 -14.38
CA THR A 195 11.76 -7.38 -15.15
C THR A 195 10.24 -7.47 -15.10
N PHE A 196 9.67 -8.67 -15.28
CA PHE A 196 8.21 -8.84 -15.21
C PHE A 196 7.64 -8.68 -13.80
N ILE A 197 8.35 -9.11 -12.77
CA ILE A 197 7.92 -8.87 -11.39
C ILE A 197 7.93 -7.37 -11.06
N ILE A 198 8.94 -6.62 -11.52
CA ILE A 198 8.96 -5.15 -11.35
C ILE A 198 7.79 -4.49 -12.10
N LEU A 199 7.46 -4.96 -13.31
CA LEU A 199 6.25 -4.50 -14.02
C LEU A 199 4.99 -4.77 -13.19
N GLY A 200 4.84 -6.00 -12.67
CA GLY A 200 3.74 -6.37 -11.79
C GLY A 200 3.63 -5.44 -10.58
N LYS A 201 4.75 -5.17 -9.90
CA LYS A 201 4.81 -4.23 -8.76
C LYS A 201 4.49 -2.79 -9.15
N TYR A 202 4.87 -2.35 -10.33
CA TYR A 202 4.49 -1.03 -10.85
C TYR A 202 2.98 -0.90 -11.07
N LEU A 203 2.37 -1.90 -11.71
CA LEU A 203 0.91 -1.94 -11.95
C LEU A 203 0.13 -2.03 -10.63
N GLU A 204 0.61 -2.83 -9.70
CA GLU A 204 0.09 -2.95 -8.34
C GLU A 204 0.07 -1.60 -7.62
N ASN A 205 1.22 -0.90 -7.59
CA ASN A 205 1.35 0.40 -6.93
C ASN A 205 0.41 1.44 -7.55
N LYS A 206 0.29 1.45 -8.88
CA LYS A 206 -0.64 2.34 -9.60
C LYS A 206 -2.11 2.08 -9.25
N THR A 207 -2.47 0.82 -8.98
CA THR A 207 -3.84 0.45 -8.60
C THR A 207 -4.14 0.86 -7.15
N LYS A 208 -3.19 0.65 -6.23
CA LYS A 208 -3.30 1.09 -4.83
C LYS A 208 -3.49 2.61 -4.72
N GLY A 209 -2.71 3.39 -5.46
CA GLY A 209 -2.81 4.86 -5.46
C GLY A 209 -4.19 5.37 -5.88
N LYS A 210 -4.88 4.69 -6.81
CA LYS A 210 -6.26 5.04 -7.19
C LYS A 210 -7.26 4.82 -6.05
N ALA A 211 -7.11 3.77 -5.26
CA ALA A 211 -8.00 3.48 -4.14
C ALA A 211 -7.80 4.50 -2.99
N SER A 212 -6.56 4.89 -2.69
CA SER A 212 -6.23 5.92 -1.69
C SER A 212 -6.71 7.32 -2.09
N SER A 213 -6.88 7.60 -3.40
CA SER A 213 -7.31 8.92 -3.89
C SER A 213 -8.72 9.31 -3.46
N ILE A 214 -9.56 8.36 -3.06
CA ILE A 214 -10.95 8.61 -2.68
C ILE A 214 -11.02 9.27 -1.29
N ILE A 215 -10.21 8.81 -0.34
CA ILE A 215 -10.12 9.48 0.98
C ILE A 215 -9.60 10.91 0.81
N ARG A 216 -8.61 11.08 -0.07
CA ARG A 216 -8.08 12.41 -0.38
C ARG A 216 -9.15 13.35 -0.94
N LYS A 217 -10.06 12.85 -1.78
CA LYS A 217 -11.21 13.64 -2.26
C LYS A 217 -12.16 14.05 -1.13
N MET A 218 -12.31 13.24 -0.07
CA MET A 218 -13.08 13.65 1.11
C MET A 218 -12.40 14.79 1.87
N LEU A 219 -11.07 14.75 2.00
CA LEU A 219 -10.30 15.87 2.58
C LEU A 219 -10.34 17.14 1.72
N GLU A 220 -10.41 17.02 0.37
CA GLU A 220 -10.57 18.13 -0.57
C GLU A 220 -11.95 18.82 -0.48
N LEU A 221 -12.91 18.24 0.25
CA LEU A 221 -14.20 18.89 0.53
C LEU A 221 -14.02 20.12 1.42
N GLN A 222 -13.03 20.12 2.29
CA GLN A 222 -12.70 21.26 3.12
C GLN A 222 -12.01 22.36 2.27
N PRO A 223 -12.43 23.62 2.34
CA PRO A 223 -11.75 24.70 1.64
C PRO A 223 -10.36 24.93 2.27
N LYS A 224 -9.42 25.44 1.50
CA LYS A 224 -8.06 25.75 2.01
C LYS A 224 -7.99 27.05 2.79
N THR A 225 -8.89 27.97 2.49
CA THR A 225 -8.95 29.31 3.12
C THR A 225 -10.38 29.62 3.54
N ALA A 226 -10.54 30.53 4.49
CA ALA A 226 -11.82 31.06 4.92
C ALA A 226 -11.73 32.57 5.14
N ARG A 227 -12.87 33.28 5.02
CA ARG A 227 -12.96 34.71 5.33
C ARG A 227 -13.44 34.92 6.75
N ILE A 228 -12.56 35.42 7.59
CA ILE A 228 -12.89 35.82 8.95
C ILE A 228 -13.16 37.35 9.02
N LYS A 229 -14.13 37.72 9.86
CA LYS A 229 -14.40 39.13 10.18
C LYS A 229 -13.61 39.50 11.43
N LYS A 230 -12.58 40.35 11.29
CA LYS A 230 -11.75 40.84 12.39
C LYS A 230 -11.69 42.36 12.34
N ASP A 231 -11.99 42.99 13.47
CA ASP A 231 -11.98 44.48 13.62
C ASP A 231 -12.84 45.24 12.56
N GLY A 232 -13.88 44.56 12.06
CA GLY A 232 -14.79 45.11 11.05
C GLY A 232 -14.38 44.87 9.59
N GLU A 233 -13.18 44.33 9.34
CA GLU A 233 -12.66 44.00 8.03
C GLU A 233 -12.76 42.49 7.73
N GLU A 234 -12.93 42.16 6.46
CA GLU A 234 -12.89 40.75 5.97
C GLU A 234 -11.45 40.40 5.59
N ILE A 235 -10.89 39.39 6.25
CA ILE A 235 -9.53 38.89 6.00
C ILE A 235 -9.60 37.41 5.59
N GLU A 236 -8.96 37.06 4.49
CA GLU A 236 -8.82 35.68 4.08
C GLU A 236 -7.64 35.04 4.81
N VAL A 237 -7.91 33.92 5.52
CA VAL A 237 -6.92 33.19 6.31
C VAL A 237 -6.91 31.71 5.93
N PRO A 238 -5.76 31.02 6.04
CA PRO A 238 -5.71 29.57 5.97
C PRO A 238 -6.61 28.93 7.03
N ILE A 239 -7.28 27.82 6.67
CA ILE A 239 -8.23 27.15 7.56
C ILE A 239 -7.60 26.66 8.88
N GLU A 240 -6.30 26.32 8.84
CA GLU A 240 -5.54 25.88 10.02
C GLU A 240 -5.37 26.96 11.09
N LEU A 241 -5.57 28.21 10.72
CA LEU A 241 -5.45 29.35 11.64
C LEU A 241 -6.77 29.77 12.29
N ILE A 242 -7.90 29.17 11.90
CA ILE A 242 -9.21 29.43 12.48
C ILE A 242 -9.25 28.88 13.90
N LYS A 243 -9.79 29.69 14.82
CA LYS A 243 -9.97 29.32 16.22
C LYS A 243 -11.46 29.25 16.58
N PRO A 244 -11.82 28.44 17.58
CA PRO A 244 -13.17 28.48 18.12
C PRO A 244 -13.54 29.90 18.54
N GLY A 245 -14.71 30.36 18.10
CA GLY A 245 -15.21 31.71 18.36
C GLY A 245 -14.99 32.72 17.23
N ASP A 246 -14.16 32.42 16.22
CA ASP A 246 -13.95 33.30 15.08
C ASP A 246 -15.26 33.46 14.28
N ILE A 247 -15.49 34.69 13.79
CA ILE A 247 -16.66 34.98 12.95
C ILE A 247 -16.27 34.87 11.49
N ILE A 248 -16.97 34.03 10.75
CA ILE A 248 -16.68 33.65 9.38
C ILE A 248 -17.84 34.07 8.48
N ILE A 249 -17.54 34.59 7.31
CA ILE A 249 -18.52 34.94 6.28
C ILE A 249 -18.44 33.88 5.18
N VAL A 250 -19.58 33.25 4.88
CA VAL A 250 -19.72 32.25 3.82
C VAL A 250 -20.72 32.76 2.78
N ARG A 251 -20.25 33.01 1.57
CA ARG A 251 -21.05 33.51 0.46
C ARG A 251 -21.77 32.36 -0.29
N PRO A 252 -22.79 32.65 -1.09
CA PRO A 252 -23.40 31.62 -1.95
C PRO A 252 -22.39 30.93 -2.85
N GLY A 253 -22.48 29.60 -2.93
CA GLY A 253 -21.56 28.74 -3.67
C GLY A 253 -20.26 28.37 -2.91
N GLU A 254 -19.97 29.00 -1.78
CA GLU A 254 -18.78 28.69 -0.98
C GLU A 254 -19.02 27.51 -0.07
N LYS A 255 -17.92 26.82 0.25
CA LYS A 255 -17.92 25.72 1.24
C LYS A 255 -17.81 26.29 2.64
N ILE A 256 -18.54 25.69 3.59
CA ILE A 256 -18.42 26.00 5.01
C ILE A 256 -17.08 25.45 5.50
N PRO A 257 -16.20 26.30 6.11
CA PRO A 257 -14.84 25.86 6.39
C PRO A 257 -14.72 24.93 7.62
N VAL A 258 -15.47 25.19 8.68
CA VAL A 258 -15.43 24.45 9.96
C VAL A 258 -16.84 24.32 10.53
N ASP A 259 -17.05 23.41 11.48
CA ASP A 259 -18.34 23.28 12.13
C ASP A 259 -18.66 24.56 12.92
N SER A 260 -19.83 25.13 12.69
CA SER A 260 -20.14 26.48 13.12
C SER A 260 -21.61 26.63 13.48
N ILE A 261 -21.93 27.70 14.19
CA ILE A 261 -23.31 28.13 14.47
C ILE A 261 -23.62 29.38 13.65
N VAL A 262 -24.76 29.38 12.98
CA VAL A 262 -25.22 30.56 12.21
C VAL A 262 -25.56 31.70 13.18
N LEU A 263 -24.92 32.84 13.02
CA LEU A 263 -25.25 34.07 13.76
C LEU A 263 -26.29 34.92 13.00
N GLU A 264 -26.05 35.14 11.70
CA GLU A 264 -26.88 35.98 10.86
C GLU A 264 -27.03 35.36 9.46
N GLY A 265 -28.15 35.64 8.81
CA GLY A 265 -28.46 35.18 7.48
C GLY A 265 -29.43 34.01 7.43
N TYR A 266 -29.85 33.68 6.20
CA TYR A 266 -30.66 32.49 5.88
C TYR A 266 -30.16 31.94 4.55
N SER A 267 -29.96 30.64 4.49
CA SER A 267 -29.58 29.95 3.25
C SER A 267 -29.97 28.47 3.27
N ALA A 268 -30.08 27.92 2.08
CA ALA A 268 -30.10 26.46 1.91
C ALA A 268 -28.68 25.92 1.83
N VAL A 269 -28.35 24.94 2.66
CA VAL A 269 -27.03 24.30 2.73
C VAL A 269 -27.13 22.86 2.26
N ASP A 270 -26.29 22.50 1.30
CA ASP A 270 -26.16 21.13 0.78
C ASP A 270 -25.28 20.32 1.72
N GLU A 271 -25.91 19.47 2.51
CA GLU A 271 -25.26 18.59 3.47
C GLU A 271 -25.16 17.13 2.98
N SER A 272 -25.44 16.89 1.69
CA SER A 272 -25.53 15.53 1.11
C SER A 272 -24.29 14.67 1.32
N MET A 273 -23.11 15.29 1.34
CA MET A 273 -21.84 14.61 1.57
C MET A 273 -21.67 14.04 2.99
N VAL A 274 -22.41 14.58 3.96
CA VAL A 274 -22.34 14.17 5.37
C VAL A 274 -23.58 13.36 5.77
N THR A 275 -24.77 13.80 5.37
CA THR A 275 -26.05 13.19 5.75
C THR A 275 -26.51 12.15 4.75
N GLY A 276 -26.06 12.19 3.50
CA GLY A 276 -26.57 11.38 2.39
C GLY A 276 -27.87 11.89 1.78
N GLU A 277 -28.50 12.93 2.36
CA GLU A 277 -29.75 13.51 1.87
C GLU A 277 -29.48 14.51 0.73
N SER A 278 -30.08 14.29 -0.43
CA SER A 278 -29.83 15.12 -1.63
C SER A 278 -30.50 16.48 -1.58
N MET A 279 -31.48 16.70 -0.69
CA MET A 279 -32.20 17.98 -0.58
C MET A 279 -31.44 18.93 0.34
N PRO A 280 -31.10 20.16 -0.12
CA PRO A 280 -30.50 21.18 0.73
C PRO A 280 -31.39 21.51 1.93
N VAL A 281 -30.74 21.71 3.09
CA VAL A 281 -31.42 22.01 4.35
C VAL A 281 -31.40 23.52 4.61
N GLY A 282 -32.55 24.11 4.87
CA GLY A 282 -32.65 25.54 5.23
C GLY A 282 -31.99 25.78 6.60
N LYS A 283 -31.07 26.77 6.67
CA LYS A 283 -30.34 27.16 7.87
C LYS A 283 -30.61 28.63 8.20
N LYS A 284 -30.89 28.91 9.44
CA LYS A 284 -31.17 30.26 10.01
C LYS A 284 -30.33 30.50 11.26
N SER A 285 -30.40 31.69 11.78
CA SER A 285 -29.70 32.03 13.04
C SER A 285 -30.00 31.04 14.17
N GLY A 286 -28.96 30.56 14.83
CA GLY A 286 -28.99 29.54 15.86
C GLY A 286 -28.79 28.11 15.36
N ASP A 287 -28.90 27.85 14.07
CA ASP A 287 -28.73 26.51 13.51
C ASP A 287 -27.24 26.14 13.36
N ILE A 288 -26.95 24.84 13.44
CA ILE A 288 -25.61 24.30 13.25
C ILE A 288 -25.39 24.05 11.75
N VAL A 289 -24.20 24.41 11.27
CA VAL A 289 -23.69 24.13 9.94
C VAL A 289 -22.39 23.33 10.01
N ILE A 290 -22.20 22.39 9.11
CA ILE A 290 -21.12 21.39 9.15
C ILE A 290 -20.03 21.82 8.16
N GLY A 291 -18.76 21.72 8.58
CA GLY A 291 -17.60 21.95 7.74
C GLY A 291 -17.55 21.01 6.53
N GLY A 292 -17.21 21.56 5.34
CA GLY A 292 -17.19 20.83 4.07
C GLY A 292 -18.50 20.81 3.30
N THR A 293 -19.63 21.25 3.88
CA THR A 293 -20.92 21.41 3.20
C THR A 293 -20.94 22.68 2.35
N VAL A 294 -21.87 22.78 1.40
CA VAL A 294 -21.92 23.89 0.42
C VAL A 294 -23.09 24.81 0.68
N ASN A 295 -22.80 26.08 0.89
CA ASN A 295 -23.81 27.14 0.98
C ASN A 295 -24.37 27.45 -0.41
N LYS A 296 -25.70 27.45 -0.60
CA LYS A 296 -26.32 27.55 -1.94
C LYS A 296 -26.83 28.94 -2.28
N GLU A 297 -27.61 29.59 -1.39
CA GLU A 297 -28.45 30.73 -1.77
C GLU A 297 -28.05 32.03 -1.11
N GLY A 298 -28.14 32.14 0.20
CA GLY A 298 -27.87 33.38 0.95
C GLY A 298 -26.45 33.46 1.53
N ALA A 299 -26.03 34.64 1.89
CA ALA A 299 -24.80 34.79 2.68
C ALA A 299 -25.08 34.44 4.14
N LEU A 300 -24.17 33.68 4.76
CA LEU A 300 -24.23 33.30 6.15
C LEU A 300 -23.06 33.94 6.91
N VAL A 301 -23.35 34.51 8.07
CA VAL A 301 -22.35 34.85 9.09
C VAL A 301 -22.39 33.78 10.15
N ILE A 302 -21.30 33.04 10.31
CA ILE A 302 -21.21 31.88 11.17
C ILE A 302 -20.11 32.07 12.22
N LYS A 303 -20.28 31.48 13.38
CA LYS A 303 -19.27 31.44 14.46
C LYS A 303 -18.67 30.06 14.54
N ALA A 304 -17.34 29.97 14.41
CA ALA A 304 -16.62 28.70 14.53
C ALA A 304 -16.86 28.07 15.91
N ASP A 305 -17.30 26.81 15.94
CA ASP A 305 -17.53 26.02 17.14
C ASP A 305 -16.44 24.94 17.28
N LYS A 306 -16.31 24.04 16.30
CA LYS A 306 -15.28 22.99 16.26
C LYS A 306 -14.35 23.21 15.07
N VAL A 307 -13.04 23.11 15.34
CA VAL A 307 -11.99 23.38 14.36
C VAL A 307 -10.99 22.23 14.27
N GLY A 308 -10.25 22.11 13.19
CA GLY A 308 -9.18 21.13 13.01
C GLY A 308 -9.69 19.69 13.13
N SER A 309 -9.06 18.89 13.99
CA SER A 309 -9.39 17.48 14.22
C SER A 309 -10.76 17.23 14.84
N ASP A 310 -11.36 18.26 15.45
CA ASP A 310 -12.62 18.13 16.18
C ASP A 310 -13.85 18.36 15.28
N THR A 311 -13.65 18.77 14.02
CA THR A 311 -14.72 18.92 13.04
C THR A 311 -15.34 17.56 12.70
N MET A 312 -16.64 17.54 12.40
CA MET A 312 -17.35 16.33 12.02
C MET A 312 -16.72 15.62 10.82
N LEU A 313 -16.31 16.40 9.80
CA LEU A 313 -15.64 15.85 8.62
C LEU A 313 -14.30 15.19 8.97
N ALA A 314 -13.47 15.82 9.82
CA ALA A 314 -12.22 15.23 10.27
C ALA A 314 -12.44 13.93 11.07
N GLN A 315 -13.47 13.89 11.92
CA GLN A 315 -13.84 12.67 12.64
C GLN A 315 -14.32 11.55 11.70
N VAL A 316 -15.09 11.88 10.67
CA VAL A 316 -15.52 10.91 9.64
C VAL A 316 -14.31 10.36 8.89
N VAL A 317 -13.39 11.21 8.45
CA VAL A 317 -12.15 10.79 7.78
C VAL A 317 -11.34 9.87 8.68
N LYS A 318 -11.15 10.23 9.94
CA LYS A 318 -10.45 9.40 10.94
C LYS A 318 -11.11 8.04 11.16
N LEU A 319 -12.45 8.00 11.23
CA LEU A 319 -13.19 6.73 11.33
C LEU A 319 -12.96 5.84 10.10
N VAL A 320 -12.94 6.41 8.90
CA VAL A 320 -12.66 5.66 7.67
C VAL A 320 -11.22 5.16 7.65
N GLU A 321 -10.26 5.98 8.05
CA GLU A 321 -8.84 5.60 8.15
C GLU A 321 -8.62 4.48 9.17
N ASP A 322 -9.18 4.60 10.36
CA ASP A 322 -9.11 3.55 11.40
C ASP A 322 -9.76 2.25 10.93
N ALA A 323 -10.88 2.35 10.22
CA ALA A 323 -11.57 1.21 9.64
C ALA A 323 -10.72 0.51 8.56
N MET A 324 -10.03 1.28 7.72
CA MET A 324 -9.12 0.76 6.68
C MET A 324 -7.82 0.18 7.26
N GLY A 325 -7.39 0.64 8.43
CA GLY A 325 -6.23 0.10 9.15
C GLY A 325 -6.46 -1.32 9.70
N ARG A 326 -7.73 -1.74 9.88
CA ARG A 326 -8.08 -3.08 10.39
C ARG A 326 -8.13 -4.10 9.27
N LYS A 327 -7.36 -5.19 9.40
CA LYS A 327 -7.42 -6.32 8.45
C LYS A 327 -8.74 -7.10 8.63
N PRO A 328 -9.52 -7.32 7.56
CA PRO A 328 -10.67 -8.24 7.58
C PRO A 328 -10.25 -9.67 7.90
N PRO A 329 -11.13 -10.52 8.44
CA PRO A 329 -10.86 -11.92 8.72
C PRO A 329 -10.36 -12.70 7.51
N MET A 330 -10.94 -12.46 6.32
CA MET A 330 -10.51 -13.06 5.07
C MET A 330 -9.05 -12.73 4.74
N GLN A 331 -8.64 -11.47 4.91
CA GLN A 331 -7.26 -11.07 4.66
C GLN A 331 -6.28 -11.76 5.60
N ARG A 332 -6.61 -11.89 6.89
CA ARG A 332 -5.76 -12.63 7.85
C ARG A 332 -5.60 -14.11 7.47
N MET A 333 -6.68 -14.72 6.97
CA MET A 333 -6.62 -16.10 6.49
C MET A 333 -5.72 -16.23 5.28
N VAL A 334 -5.84 -15.33 4.31
CA VAL A 334 -5.00 -15.29 3.10
C VAL A 334 -3.53 -15.08 3.45
N ASP A 335 -3.22 -14.14 4.35
CA ASP A 335 -1.84 -13.86 4.78
C ASP A 335 -1.22 -15.10 5.44
N LYS A 336 -1.97 -15.79 6.31
CA LYS A 336 -1.53 -17.04 6.94
C LYS A 336 -1.26 -18.16 5.92
N ILE A 337 -2.15 -18.31 4.92
CA ILE A 337 -1.96 -19.31 3.85
C ILE A 337 -0.72 -18.96 3.03
N ALA A 338 -0.52 -17.69 2.66
CA ALA A 338 0.62 -17.23 1.89
C ALA A 338 1.96 -17.51 2.60
N GLY A 339 2.01 -17.33 3.93
CA GLY A 339 3.20 -17.62 4.73
C GLY A 339 3.59 -19.12 4.69
N TYR A 340 2.63 -20.02 4.87
CA TYR A 340 2.89 -21.48 4.75
C TYR A 340 3.22 -21.88 3.31
N PHE A 341 2.57 -21.27 2.34
CA PHE A 341 2.74 -21.58 0.93
C PHE A 341 4.17 -21.33 0.47
N ALA A 342 4.79 -20.21 0.87
CA ALA A 342 6.18 -19.92 0.52
C ALA A 342 7.14 -21.02 1.02
N PHE A 343 6.93 -21.53 2.24
CA PHE A 343 7.74 -22.62 2.78
C PHE A 343 7.52 -23.93 2.01
N ILE A 344 6.26 -24.27 1.71
CA ILE A 344 5.92 -25.49 0.93
C ILE A 344 6.57 -25.43 -0.45
N VAL A 345 6.51 -24.27 -1.11
CA VAL A 345 7.13 -24.07 -2.43
C VAL A 345 8.64 -24.26 -2.39
N MET A 346 9.33 -23.75 -1.35
CA MET A 346 10.78 -23.98 -1.20
C MET A 346 11.11 -25.46 -1.05
N VAL A 347 10.32 -26.19 -0.24
CA VAL A 347 10.51 -27.65 -0.07
C VAL A 347 10.25 -28.38 -1.39
N LEU A 348 9.19 -28.03 -2.12
CA LEU A 348 8.89 -28.63 -3.42
C LEU A 348 9.96 -28.32 -4.46
N ALA A 349 10.46 -27.11 -4.54
CA ALA A 349 11.54 -26.74 -5.45
C ALA A 349 12.83 -27.52 -5.14
N PHE A 350 13.17 -27.64 -3.85
CA PHE A 350 14.32 -28.45 -3.43
C PHE A 350 14.12 -29.95 -3.73
N GLY A 351 12.93 -30.49 -3.46
CA GLY A 351 12.59 -31.87 -3.80
C GLY A 351 12.63 -32.13 -5.30
N THR A 352 12.15 -31.18 -6.12
CA THR A 352 12.25 -31.24 -7.58
C THR A 352 13.71 -31.24 -8.04
N PHE A 353 14.53 -30.33 -7.47
CA PHE A 353 15.97 -30.32 -7.77
C PHE A 353 16.62 -31.68 -7.51
N LEU A 354 16.37 -32.28 -6.33
CA LEU A 354 16.91 -33.59 -5.98
C LEU A 354 16.40 -34.71 -6.90
N SER A 355 15.09 -34.70 -7.20
CA SER A 355 14.49 -35.74 -8.08
C SER A 355 15.08 -35.66 -9.49
N TRP A 356 15.24 -34.48 -10.07
CA TRP A 356 15.85 -34.33 -11.38
C TRP A 356 17.35 -34.66 -11.35
N TYR A 357 18.05 -34.27 -10.29
CA TYR A 357 19.48 -34.55 -10.15
C TYR A 357 19.80 -36.06 -10.02
N PHE A 358 19.02 -36.82 -9.25
CA PHE A 358 19.32 -38.21 -8.96
C PHE A 358 18.55 -39.21 -9.82
N ILE A 359 17.34 -38.87 -10.31
CA ILE A 359 16.43 -39.88 -10.90
C ILE A 359 16.23 -39.62 -12.40
N VAL A 360 15.99 -38.37 -12.83
CA VAL A 360 15.49 -38.10 -14.19
C VAL A 360 16.59 -37.88 -15.21
N ALA A 361 17.70 -37.31 -14.84
CA ALA A 361 18.75 -36.87 -15.77
C ALA A 361 20.15 -37.33 -15.37
N PRO A 362 20.41 -38.65 -15.33
CA PRO A 362 21.77 -39.15 -15.11
C PRO A 362 22.61 -38.90 -16.38
N GLY A 363 23.49 -37.90 -16.38
CA GLY A 363 24.35 -37.60 -17.56
C GLY A 363 25.08 -36.28 -17.50
N GLU A 364 25.63 -35.84 -18.62
CA GLU A 364 26.24 -34.53 -18.78
C GLU A 364 25.19 -33.43 -18.59
N HIS A 365 25.53 -32.33 -17.89
CA HIS A 365 24.63 -31.20 -17.54
C HIS A 365 23.60 -31.45 -16.42
N LEU A 366 23.84 -32.40 -15.53
CA LEU A 366 23.01 -32.74 -14.37
C LEU A 366 22.47 -31.53 -13.59
N ILE A 367 23.35 -30.55 -13.32
CA ILE A 367 22.99 -29.37 -12.52
C ILE A 367 22.01 -28.46 -13.29
N ALA A 368 22.23 -28.25 -14.58
CA ALA A 368 21.37 -27.40 -15.40
C ALA A 368 19.95 -27.96 -15.52
N THR A 369 19.84 -29.25 -15.85
CA THR A 369 18.57 -29.96 -15.99
C THR A 369 17.79 -30.06 -14.69
N ALA A 370 18.45 -30.07 -13.53
CA ALA A 370 17.81 -30.07 -12.23
C ALA A 370 17.44 -28.67 -11.75
N LEU A 371 18.27 -27.67 -12.06
CA LEU A 371 18.11 -26.29 -11.58
C LEU A 371 16.91 -25.58 -12.23
N ILE A 372 16.71 -25.74 -13.53
CA ILE A 372 15.67 -25.04 -14.28
C ILE A 372 14.27 -25.33 -13.75
N PRO A 373 13.83 -26.61 -13.59
CA PRO A 373 12.51 -26.91 -13.02
C PRO A 373 12.36 -26.40 -11.59
N ALA A 374 13.41 -26.47 -10.79
CA ALA A 374 13.38 -25.97 -9.41
C ALA A 374 13.21 -24.45 -9.36
N VAL A 375 13.95 -23.70 -10.18
CA VAL A 375 13.80 -22.24 -10.31
C VAL A 375 12.43 -21.87 -10.85
N ALA A 376 11.93 -22.61 -11.85
CA ALA A 376 10.59 -22.39 -12.38
C ALA A 376 9.50 -22.49 -11.31
N ILE A 377 9.59 -23.51 -10.43
CA ILE A 377 8.65 -23.65 -9.30
C ILE A 377 8.74 -22.44 -8.37
N LEU A 378 9.95 -22.00 -7.99
CA LEU A 378 10.13 -20.84 -7.10
C LEU A 378 9.51 -19.56 -7.66
N VAL A 379 9.63 -19.37 -8.98
CA VAL A 379 9.16 -18.16 -9.65
C VAL A 379 7.66 -18.17 -9.91
N VAL A 380 7.13 -19.29 -10.45
CA VAL A 380 5.72 -19.41 -10.86
C VAL A 380 4.80 -19.47 -9.65
N ALA A 381 5.24 -20.05 -8.56
CA ALA A 381 4.44 -20.21 -7.35
C ALA A 381 4.28 -18.94 -6.51
N CYS A 382 4.64 -17.74 -7.02
CA CYS A 382 4.41 -16.51 -6.28
C CYS A 382 2.91 -16.22 -6.08
N PRO A 383 2.37 -16.16 -4.85
CA PRO A 383 0.97 -15.81 -4.60
C PRO A 383 0.73 -14.28 -4.61
N CYS A 384 1.40 -13.54 -5.51
CA CYS A 384 1.44 -12.08 -5.49
C CYS A 384 0.06 -11.43 -5.57
N ALA A 385 -0.84 -11.96 -6.41
CA ALA A 385 -2.20 -11.44 -6.57
C ALA A 385 -3.10 -11.76 -5.36
N LEU A 386 -2.86 -12.90 -4.70
CA LEU A 386 -3.68 -13.36 -3.57
C LEU A 386 -3.63 -12.37 -2.40
N GLY A 387 -2.44 -11.88 -2.05
CA GLY A 387 -2.24 -10.92 -0.96
C GLY A 387 -2.86 -9.54 -1.20
N LEU A 388 -3.18 -9.21 -2.48
CA LEU A 388 -3.75 -7.92 -2.86
C LEU A 388 -5.25 -7.94 -3.11
N ALA A 389 -5.81 -9.08 -3.50
CA ALA A 389 -7.19 -9.18 -3.93
C ALA A 389 -8.16 -8.66 -2.84
N THR A 390 -8.05 -9.20 -1.63
CA THR A 390 -8.93 -8.82 -0.52
C THR A 390 -8.74 -7.37 -0.06
N PRO A 391 -7.51 -6.87 0.24
CA PRO A 391 -7.32 -5.48 0.64
C PRO A 391 -7.85 -4.47 -0.39
N THR A 392 -7.60 -4.72 -1.67
CA THR A 392 -8.04 -3.82 -2.74
C THR A 392 -9.57 -3.81 -2.86
N ALA A 393 -10.22 -4.97 -2.83
CA ALA A 393 -11.68 -5.07 -2.91
C ALA A 393 -12.35 -4.37 -1.72
N VAL A 394 -11.86 -4.61 -0.49
CA VAL A 394 -12.37 -3.98 0.73
C VAL A 394 -12.17 -2.47 0.68
N MET A 395 -10.98 -2.00 0.28
CA MET A 395 -10.66 -0.58 0.19
C MET A 395 -11.56 0.15 -0.81
N VAL A 396 -11.75 -0.42 -1.99
CA VAL A 396 -12.65 0.15 -3.02
C VAL A 396 -14.10 0.12 -2.53
N GLY A 397 -14.55 -0.97 -1.91
CA GLY A 397 -15.88 -1.11 -1.35
C GLY A 397 -16.16 -0.08 -0.27
N MET A 398 -15.29 0.06 0.72
CA MET A 398 -15.40 1.04 1.80
C MET A 398 -15.37 2.49 1.27
N SER A 399 -14.46 2.76 0.33
CA SER A 399 -14.35 4.08 -0.28
C SER A 399 -15.59 4.48 -1.06
N LYS A 400 -16.16 3.54 -1.84
CA LYS A 400 -17.39 3.81 -2.60
C LYS A 400 -18.60 3.96 -1.69
N SER A 401 -18.67 3.19 -0.61
CA SER A 401 -19.73 3.33 0.39
C SER A 401 -19.68 4.68 1.09
N ALA A 402 -18.48 5.11 1.51
CA ALA A 402 -18.28 6.41 2.15
C ALA A 402 -18.67 7.59 1.24
N GLN A 403 -18.42 7.49 -0.10
CA GLN A 403 -18.90 8.50 -1.07
C GLN A 403 -20.43 8.59 -1.15
N ASN A 404 -21.14 7.54 -0.77
CA ASN A 404 -22.61 7.49 -0.74
C ASN A 404 -23.16 7.67 0.69
N GLY A 405 -22.38 8.24 1.61
CA GLY A 405 -22.79 8.52 2.99
C GLY A 405 -22.82 7.28 3.92
N VAL A 406 -22.39 6.10 3.45
CA VAL A 406 -22.35 4.87 4.26
C VAL A 406 -20.96 4.60 4.78
N ILE A 407 -20.74 4.72 6.09
CA ILE A 407 -19.45 4.56 6.73
C ILE A 407 -19.40 3.22 7.47
N PHE A 408 -18.46 2.36 7.08
CA PHE A 408 -18.18 1.10 7.77
C PHE A 408 -17.17 1.28 8.90
N LYS A 409 -17.42 0.67 10.06
CA LYS A 409 -16.49 0.69 11.20
C LYS A 409 -15.25 -0.23 11.04
N GLY A 410 -15.15 -0.93 9.91
CA GLY A 410 -14.04 -1.81 9.59
C GLY A 410 -14.31 -2.66 8.36
N GLY A 411 -13.26 -3.24 7.79
CA GLY A 411 -13.37 -4.17 6.67
C GLY A 411 -14.07 -5.48 7.04
N ASP A 412 -14.06 -5.84 8.31
CA ASP A 412 -14.82 -6.95 8.90
C ASP A 412 -16.35 -6.71 8.82
N ALA A 413 -16.79 -5.49 9.09
CA ALA A 413 -18.20 -5.11 8.94
C ALA A 413 -18.65 -5.20 7.47
N LEU A 414 -17.82 -4.75 6.53
CA LEU A 414 -18.11 -4.87 5.10
C LEU A 414 -18.17 -6.34 4.65
N GLU A 415 -17.25 -7.19 5.12
CA GLU A 415 -17.26 -8.64 4.82
C GLU A 415 -18.51 -9.32 5.38
N MET A 416 -18.96 -8.94 6.58
CA MET A 416 -20.14 -9.50 7.21
C MET A 416 -21.44 -9.05 6.54
N LEU A 417 -21.44 -7.89 5.88
CA LEU A 417 -22.63 -7.37 5.19
C LEU A 417 -23.21 -8.38 4.18
N GLY A 418 -22.34 -9.09 3.45
CA GLY A 418 -22.76 -10.13 2.52
C GLY A 418 -23.40 -11.38 3.16
N LYS A 419 -23.33 -11.53 4.49
CA LYS A 419 -23.87 -12.66 5.26
C LYS A 419 -25.14 -12.29 6.03
N ILE A 420 -25.54 -11.01 6.00
CA ILE A 420 -26.73 -10.53 6.70
C ILE A 420 -27.99 -11.14 6.10
N LYS A 421 -28.87 -11.67 6.96
CA LYS A 421 -30.19 -12.18 6.60
C LYS A 421 -31.31 -11.24 7.00
N VAL A 422 -31.08 -10.42 8.02
CA VAL A 422 -32.09 -9.48 8.57
C VAL A 422 -31.37 -8.15 8.84
N ALA A 423 -31.97 -7.06 8.36
CA ALA A 423 -31.55 -5.70 8.70
C ALA A 423 -32.66 -5.03 9.53
N VAL A 424 -32.27 -4.41 10.64
CA VAL A 424 -33.20 -3.65 11.50
C VAL A 424 -32.78 -2.18 11.43
N PHE A 425 -33.71 -1.34 11.03
CA PHE A 425 -33.48 0.10 10.91
C PHE A 425 -34.24 0.81 12.06
N ASP A 426 -33.55 1.72 12.76
CA ASP A 426 -34.19 2.66 13.64
C ASP A 426 -34.79 3.81 12.81
N LYS A 427 -35.90 4.36 13.25
CA LYS A 427 -36.59 5.44 12.52
C LYS A 427 -35.95 6.80 12.78
N THR A 428 -35.59 7.05 14.05
CA THR A 428 -35.25 8.41 14.52
C THR A 428 -33.78 8.53 14.89
N GLY A 429 -33.08 9.47 14.26
CA GLY A 429 -31.67 9.73 14.52
C GLY A 429 -30.67 8.75 13.83
N THR A 430 -31.12 8.05 12.81
CA THR A 430 -30.27 7.23 11.93
C THR A 430 -29.95 7.95 10.64
#